data_456c138d3062829b9c5d3cabe0162571
#
_entry.id   456c138d3062829b9c5d3cabe0162571
#
_cell.length_a   1.000
_cell.length_b   1.000
_cell.length_c   1.000
_cell.angle_alpha   90.00
_cell.angle_beta   90.00
_cell.angle_gamma   90.00
#
_symmetry.space_group_name_H-M   'P 1'
#
loop_
_entity.id
_entity.type
_entity.pdbx_description
1 polymer ?
#
loop_
_entity_poly.entity_id
_entity_poly.type
_entity_poly.pdbx_seq_one_letter_code
_entity_poly.pdbx_strand_id
1 'polypeptide(L)'
;IPFTVGGGINELKDVERLLYAGADKVSINSAALRNPNLINEITSHFGSQVCVCAIDARLDDDGWYCYMKGGRERTEKGLFDWAREVADRGAGEILFTSMNHDGVKQGFANDALAELADELSIPIIASGGAGTMEHFRDAFVKGKADAALAASVFHFGEIAIPALKDYLKAEGVNVRSV
;
A
#
# COMPACT_ATOMS: atom_id res chain seq x y z
N ILE A 1 -18.62 5.27 -3.19
CA ILE A 1 -17.38 4.49 -3.37
C ILE A 1 -16.72 4.33 -2.02
N PRO A 2 -16.24 3.12 -1.66
CA PRO A 2 -15.44 2.95 -0.46
C PRO A 2 -14.17 3.81 -0.51
N PHE A 3 -13.78 4.38 0.63
CA PHE A 3 -12.55 5.16 0.68
C PHE A 3 -11.77 4.91 1.97
N THR A 4 -10.44 5.02 1.84
CA THR A 4 -9.48 4.86 2.92
C THR A 4 -8.94 6.22 3.31
N VAL A 5 -8.89 6.51 4.61
CA VAL A 5 -8.33 7.75 5.16
C VAL A 5 -7.04 7.45 5.91
N GLY A 6 -5.99 8.23 5.62
CA GLY A 6 -4.68 8.10 6.26
C GLY A 6 -4.07 9.44 6.61
N GLY A 7 -3.05 9.40 7.46
CA GLY A 7 -2.33 10.58 7.95
C GLY A 7 -2.86 11.11 9.28
N GLY A 8 -1.93 11.38 10.20
CA GLY A 8 -2.26 11.95 11.51
C GLY A 8 -2.88 10.99 12.54
N ILE A 9 -3.06 9.72 12.21
CA ILE A 9 -3.62 8.70 13.10
C ILE A 9 -2.51 8.23 14.05
N ASN A 10 -2.72 8.38 15.36
CA ASN A 10 -1.74 8.01 16.38
C ASN A 10 -2.30 7.04 17.44
N GLU A 11 -3.61 6.99 17.62
CA GLU A 11 -4.29 6.18 18.64
C GLU A 11 -5.64 5.66 18.12
N LEU A 12 -6.20 4.67 18.82
CA LEU A 12 -7.48 4.05 18.47
C LEU A 12 -8.63 5.05 18.34
N LYS A 13 -8.64 6.09 19.19
CA LYS A 13 -9.67 7.13 19.16
C LYS A 13 -9.68 7.94 17.87
N ASP A 14 -8.52 8.13 17.23
CA ASP A 14 -8.46 8.77 15.90
C ASP A 14 -9.16 7.90 14.87
N VAL A 15 -8.95 6.58 14.95
CA VAL A 15 -9.61 5.60 14.08
C VAL A 15 -11.12 5.64 14.25
N GLU A 16 -11.62 5.60 15.50
CA GLU A 16 -13.05 5.72 15.79
C GLU A 16 -13.66 6.94 15.13
N ARG A 17 -13.02 8.11 15.30
CA ARG A 17 -13.53 9.38 14.75
C ARG A 17 -13.62 9.35 13.23
N LEU A 18 -12.64 8.76 12.54
CA LEU A 18 -12.65 8.65 11.09
C LEU A 18 -13.72 7.70 10.58
N LEU A 19 -13.90 6.54 11.23
CA LEU A 19 -14.94 5.59 10.89
C LEU A 19 -16.35 6.17 11.12
N TYR A 20 -16.56 6.85 12.25
CA TYR A 20 -17.82 7.56 12.50
C TYR A 20 -18.09 8.70 11.52
N ALA A 21 -17.04 9.31 10.99
CA ALA A 21 -17.16 10.32 9.93
C ALA A 21 -17.44 9.72 8.54
N GLY A 22 -17.43 8.38 8.41
CA GLY A 22 -17.80 7.67 7.18
C GLY A 22 -16.63 7.08 6.38
N ALA A 23 -15.42 7.01 6.94
CA ALA A 23 -14.34 6.26 6.30
C ALA A 23 -14.63 4.76 6.36
N ASP A 24 -14.32 4.02 5.29
CA ASP A 24 -14.44 2.56 5.25
C ASP A 24 -13.21 1.88 5.84
N LYS A 25 -12.04 2.47 5.63
CA LYS A 25 -10.75 1.97 6.12
C LYS A 25 -9.87 3.13 6.59
N VAL A 26 -8.90 2.79 7.41
CA VAL A 26 -7.85 3.71 7.84
C VAL A 26 -6.48 3.19 7.42
N SER A 27 -5.57 4.11 7.06
CA SER A 27 -4.19 3.77 6.71
C SER A 27 -3.23 4.36 7.73
N ILE A 28 -2.40 3.50 8.33
CA ILE A 28 -1.41 3.86 9.35
C ILE A 28 0.00 3.47 8.88
N ASN A 29 1.01 4.30 9.15
CA ASN A 29 2.42 4.03 8.90
C ASN A 29 3.25 4.34 10.16
N SER A 30 3.66 5.59 10.35
CA SER A 30 4.58 5.98 11.42
C SER A 30 4.10 5.63 12.84
N ALA A 31 2.79 5.65 13.06
CA ALA A 31 2.20 5.26 14.35
C ALA A 31 2.40 3.76 14.60
N ALA A 32 2.17 2.92 13.59
CA ALA A 32 2.37 1.48 13.67
C ALA A 32 3.86 1.12 13.86
N LEU A 33 4.77 1.79 13.16
CA LEU A 33 6.21 1.58 13.33
C LEU A 33 6.69 1.93 14.75
N ARG A 34 6.13 2.97 15.37
CA ARG A 34 6.44 3.38 16.76
C ARG A 34 5.78 2.48 17.80
N ASN A 35 4.54 2.10 17.56
CA ASN A 35 3.73 1.25 18.45
C ASN A 35 2.99 0.20 17.63
N PRO A 36 3.61 -0.96 17.36
CA PRO A 36 2.99 -2.03 16.60
C PRO A 36 1.68 -2.56 17.20
N ASN A 37 1.49 -2.42 18.53
CA ASN A 37 0.26 -2.82 19.19
C ASN A 37 -0.98 -2.06 18.72
N LEU A 38 -0.81 -0.87 18.14
CA LEU A 38 -1.93 -0.13 17.55
C LEU A 38 -2.65 -0.95 16.46
N ILE A 39 -1.92 -1.77 15.69
CA ILE A 39 -2.52 -2.68 14.70
C ILE A 39 -3.47 -3.66 15.42
N ASN A 40 -3.00 -4.31 16.49
CA ASN A 40 -3.81 -5.25 17.28
C ASN A 40 -5.05 -4.56 17.89
N GLU A 41 -4.90 -3.34 18.40
CA GLU A 41 -6.01 -2.57 18.96
C GLU A 41 -7.08 -2.28 17.90
N ILE A 42 -6.67 -1.78 16.72
CA ILE A 42 -7.59 -1.49 15.62
C ILE A 42 -8.32 -2.75 15.16
N THR A 43 -7.57 -3.81 14.90
CA THR A 43 -8.14 -5.05 14.35
C THR A 43 -9.03 -5.80 15.32
N SER A 44 -8.73 -5.73 16.63
CA SER A 44 -9.57 -6.31 17.67
C SER A 44 -10.90 -5.58 17.84
N HIS A 45 -10.94 -4.25 17.64
CA HIS A 45 -12.16 -3.45 17.80
C HIS A 45 -13.01 -3.40 16.54
N PHE A 46 -12.39 -3.28 15.37
CA PHE A 46 -13.09 -2.98 14.11
C PHE A 46 -12.98 -4.08 13.06
N GLY A 47 -12.14 -5.09 13.30
CA GLY A 47 -11.81 -6.14 12.33
C GLY A 47 -10.65 -5.76 11.41
N SER A 48 -10.01 -6.80 10.84
CA SER A 48 -8.84 -6.66 9.96
C SER A 48 -9.13 -5.78 8.73
N GLN A 49 -10.33 -5.88 8.17
CA GLN A 49 -10.75 -5.18 6.95
C GLN A 49 -10.67 -3.65 7.04
N VAL A 50 -10.62 -3.10 8.25
CA VAL A 50 -10.52 -1.64 8.48
C VAL A 50 -9.07 -1.15 8.45
N CYS A 51 -8.11 -2.02 8.76
CA CYS A 51 -6.71 -1.66 8.98
C CYS A 51 -5.87 -1.88 7.72
N VAL A 52 -5.46 -0.80 7.07
CA VAL A 52 -4.42 -0.78 6.03
C VAL A 52 -3.12 -0.33 6.67
N CYS A 53 -2.07 -1.16 6.63
CA CYS A 53 -0.75 -0.71 7.04
C CYS A 53 0.00 -0.17 5.83
N ALA A 54 0.26 1.13 5.80
CA ALA A 54 1.13 1.73 4.80
C ALA A 54 2.60 1.52 5.19
N ILE A 55 3.39 1.08 4.23
CA ILE A 55 4.83 0.84 4.38
C ILE A 55 5.55 1.64 3.29
N ASP A 56 6.13 2.77 3.67
CA ASP A 56 7.06 3.48 2.81
C ASP A 56 8.43 2.84 3.01
N ALA A 57 9.01 2.26 1.97
CA ALA A 57 10.34 1.66 2.07
C ALA A 57 11.23 2.06 0.90
N ARG A 58 12.52 2.04 1.17
CA ARG A 58 13.57 2.34 0.21
C ARG A 58 14.59 1.21 0.17
N LEU A 59 15.02 0.87 -1.05
CA LEU A 59 16.18 0.02 -1.26
C LEU A 59 17.43 0.88 -1.11
N ASP A 60 18.14 0.67 -0.03
CA ASP A 60 19.45 1.23 0.27
C ASP A 60 20.55 0.21 -0.13
N ASP A 61 21.83 0.54 0.05
CA ASP A 61 22.94 -0.33 -0.35
C ASP A 61 22.96 -1.69 0.40
N ASP A 62 22.37 -1.73 1.60
CA ASP A 62 22.34 -2.86 2.52
C ASP A 62 20.96 -3.56 2.60
N GLY A 63 19.98 -3.15 1.79
CA GLY A 63 18.66 -3.79 1.70
C GLY A 63 17.48 -2.83 1.78
N TRP A 64 16.27 -3.40 1.85
CA TRP A 64 15.04 -2.65 1.97
C TRP A 64 14.75 -2.25 3.41
N TYR A 65 14.57 -0.94 3.67
CA TYR A 65 14.25 -0.40 4.99
C TYR A 65 12.99 0.44 4.99
N CYS A 66 12.21 0.33 6.08
CA CYS A 66 11.02 1.13 6.29
C CYS A 66 11.36 2.55 6.74
N TYR A 67 10.53 3.49 6.29
CA TYR A 67 10.67 4.91 6.60
C TYR A 67 9.43 5.47 7.29
N MET A 68 9.64 6.43 8.16
CA MET A 68 8.61 7.20 8.86
C MET A 68 8.54 8.65 8.38
N LYS A 69 7.50 9.37 8.86
CA LYS A 69 7.34 10.82 8.67
C LYS A 69 7.37 11.24 7.20
N GLY A 70 6.68 10.46 6.34
CA GLY A 70 6.63 10.73 4.90
C GLY A 70 8.01 10.57 4.24
N GLY A 71 8.73 9.50 4.58
CA GLY A 71 10.00 9.14 3.96
C GLY A 71 11.23 9.91 4.50
N ARG A 72 11.09 10.65 5.60
CA ARG A 72 12.17 11.50 6.11
C ARG A 72 13.06 10.83 7.14
N GLU A 73 12.61 9.74 7.74
CA GLU A 73 13.31 9.07 8.84
C GLU A 73 13.38 7.58 8.57
N ARG A 74 14.59 7.07 8.30
CA ARG A 74 14.87 5.63 8.19
C ARG A 74 14.72 4.98 9.55
N THR A 75 14.15 3.79 9.55
CA THR A 75 14.09 2.93 10.74
C THR A 75 15.07 1.76 10.59
N GLU A 76 15.26 1.02 11.68
CA GLU A 76 16.04 -0.24 11.66
C GLU A 76 15.20 -1.43 11.16
N LYS A 77 13.91 -1.24 10.85
CA LYS A 77 13.03 -2.31 10.38
C LYS A 77 13.19 -2.54 8.87
N GLY A 78 13.54 -3.77 8.50
CA GLY A 78 13.50 -4.22 7.11
C GLY A 78 12.05 -4.31 6.59
N LEU A 79 11.86 -4.11 5.29
CA LEU A 79 10.55 -4.17 4.62
C LEU A 79 9.84 -5.50 4.89
N PHE A 80 10.51 -6.61 4.59
CA PHE A 80 9.91 -7.94 4.62
C PHE A 80 9.61 -8.39 6.06
N ASP A 81 10.53 -8.15 6.99
CA ASP A 81 10.32 -8.46 8.41
C ASP A 81 9.15 -7.66 8.99
N TRP A 82 9.07 -6.37 8.64
CA TRP A 82 7.97 -5.52 9.08
C TRP A 82 6.63 -5.93 8.44
N ALA A 83 6.62 -6.27 7.17
CA ALA A 83 5.41 -6.73 6.48
C ALA A 83 4.87 -8.03 7.09
N ARG A 84 5.74 -8.99 7.45
CA ARG A 84 5.35 -10.20 8.19
C ARG A 84 4.77 -9.84 9.56
N GLU A 85 5.44 -8.98 10.33
CA GLU A 85 4.93 -8.54 11.64
C GLU A 85 3.56 -7.87 11.52
N VAL A 86 3.34 -7.03 10.52
CA VAL A 86 2.07 -6.35 10.23
C VAL A 86 0.96 -7.36 9.95
N ALA A 87 1.22 -8.37 9.10
CA ALA A 87 0.27 -9.43 8.79
C ALA A 87 -0.07 -10.28 10.02
N ASP A 88 0.94 -10.68 10.80
CA ASP A 88 0.78 -11.47 12.03
C ASP A 88 -0.02 -10.73 13.11
N ARG A 89 0.05 -9.39 13.13
CA ARG A 89 -0.74 -8.54 14.01
C ARG A 89 -2.18 -8.35 13.56
N GLY A 90 -2.53 -8.87 12.38
CA GLY A 90 -3.89 -8.91 11.86
C GLY A 90 -4.28 -7.74 10.96
N ALA A 91 -3.36 -6.96 10.42
CA ALA A 91 -3.69 -5.98 9.39
C ALA A 91 -4.40 -6.64 8.21
N GLY A 92 -5.38 -5.95 7.65
CA GLY A 92 -6.17 -6.49 6.53
C GLY A 92 -5.52 -6.31 5.18
N GLU A 93 -4.68 -5.29 5.00
CA GLU A 93 -4.00 -4.97 3.74
C GLU A 93 -2.67 -4.26 4.00
N ILE A 94 -1.73 -4.40 3.09
CA ILE A 94 -0.50 -3.60 3.06
C ILE A 94 -0.52 -2.68 1.84
N LEU A 95 -0.29 -1.39 2.06
CA LEU A 95 -0.01 -0.42 1.01
C LEU A 95 1.50 -0.19 0.96
N PHE A 96 2.18 -0.85 0.03
CA PHE A 96 3.63 -0.73 -0.13
C PHE A 96 3.99 0.37 -1.12
N THR A 97 4.67 1.42 -0.66
CA THR A 97 5.23 2.49 -1.50
C THR A 97 6.74 2.35 -1.61
N SER A 98 7.23 2.06 -2.82
CA SER A 98 8.65 2.12 -3.11
C SER A 98 9.09 3.57 -3.29
N MET A 99 9.91 4.08 -2.35
CA MET A 99 10.42 5.45 -2.40
C MET A 99 11.42 5.68 -3.53
N ASN A 100 12.11 4.63 -4.00
CA ASN A 100 13.02 4.72 -5.15
C ASN A 100 12.26 4.96 -6.46
N HIS A 101 11.00 4.53 -6.53
CA HIS A 101 10.17 4.60 -7.73
C HIS A 101 9.15 5.73 -7.68
N ASP A 102 8.81 6.23 -6.47
CA ASP A 102 7.77 7.24 -6.29
C ASP A 102 8.13 8.54 -7.02
N GLY A 103 7.19 9.03 -7.85
CA GLY A 103 7.40 10.21 -8.69
C GLY A 103 8.26 10.01 -9.94
N VAL A 104 8.92 8.87 -10.11
CA VAL A 104 9.88 8.61 -11.21
C VAL A 104 9.20 8.15 -12.50
N LYS A 105 7.98 7.58 -12.43
CA LYS A 105 7.21 7.07 -13.57
C LYS A 105 7.92 5.99 -14.41
N GLN A 106 8.75 5.15 -13.79
CA GLN A 106 9.52 4.09 -14.47
C GLN A 106 9.07 2.68 -14.10
N GLY A 107 7.89 2.54 -13.53
CA GLY A 107 7.33 1.26 -13.08
C GLY A 107 7.41 1.07 -11.57
N PHE A 108 6.61 0.13 -11.09
CA PHE A 108 6.59 -0.27 -9.68
C PHE A 108 7.79 -1.15 -9.33
N ALA A 109 8.07 -1.32 -8.04
CA ALA A 109 9.10 -2.22 -7.53
C ALA A 109 8.66 -3.69 -7.61
N ASN A 110 8.51 -4.23 -8.82
CA ASN A 110 7.86 -5.52 -9.07
C ASN A 110 8.54 -6.69 -8.35
N ASP A 111 9.86 -6.69 -8.23
CA ASP A 111 10.59 -7.78 -7.53
C ASP A 111 10.23 -7.80 -6.03
N ALA A 112 10.23 -6.63 -5.38
CA ALA A 112 9.85 -6.54 -3.97
C ALA A 112 8.35 -6.84 -3.76
N LEU A 113 7.48 -6.41 -4.68
CA LEU A 113 6.04 -6.75 -4.66
C LEU A 113 5.83 -8.25 -4.75
N ALA A 114 6.52 -8.93 -5.67
CA ALA A 114 6.41 -10.37 -5.85
C ALA A 114 6.88 -11.14 -4.60
N GLU A 115 7.98 -10.71 -3.97
CA GLU A 115 8.47 -11.30 -2.73
C GLU A 115 7.45 -11.12 -1.59
N LEU A 116 6.88 -9.91 -1.43
CA LEU A 116 5.81 -9.66 -0.45
C LEU A 116 4.58 -10.54 -0.71
N ALA A 117 4.14 -10.65 -1.97
CA ALA A 117 2.97 -11.45 -2.34
C ALA A 117 3.19 -12.95 -2.16
N ASP A 118 4.42 -13.45 -2.33
CA ASP A 118 4.76 -14.86 -2.12
C ASP A 118 4.85 -15.23 -0.63
N GLU A 119 5.22 -14.27 0.23
CA GLU A 119 5.35 -14.49 1.67
C GLU A 119 4.05 -14.27 2.46
N LEU A 120 3.16 -13.40 1.99
CA LEU A 120 2.01 -12.94 2.76
C LEU A 120 0.69 -13.42 2.18
N SER A 121 -0.28 -13.63 3.06
CA SER A 121 -1.65 -14.05 2.69
C SER A 121 -2.66 -12.88 2.65
N ILE A 122 -2.23 -11.66 2.97
CA ILE A 122 -3.07 -10.47 2.94
C ILE A 122 -2.81 -9.65 1.67
N PRO A 123 -3.80 -8.93 1.13
CA PRO A 123 -3.66 -8.15 -0.08
C PRO A 123 -2.54 -7.11 -0.02
N ILE A 124 -1.80 -7.00 -1.12
CA ILE A 124 -0.73 -6.02 -1.32
C ILE A 124 -1.16 -4.98 -2.36
N ILE A 125 -1.15 -3.72 -1.97
CA ILE A 125 -1.43 -2.59 -2.85
C ILE A 125 -0.10 -1.96 -3.28
N ALA A 126 0.21 -2.02 -4.57
CA ALA A 126 1.42 -1.43 -5.13
C ALA A 126 1.30 0.10 -5.21
N SER A 127 2.34 0.82 -4.78
CA SER A 127 2.42 2.29 -4.86
C SER A 127 3.84 2.77 -5.18
N GLY A 128 3.92 3.89 -5.91
CA GLY A 128 5.18 4.48 -6.35
C GLY A 128 5.69 3.91 -7.67
N GLY A 129 5.78 4.77 -8.71
CA GLY A 129 6.38 4.42 -10.00
C GLY A 129 5.43 4.36 -11.20
N ALA A 130 4.13 4.49 -11.01
CA ALA A 130 3.17 4.48 -12.12
C ALA A 130 3.46 5.58 -13.15
N GLY A 131 3.58 5.22 -14.43
CA GLY A 131 3.81 6.15 -15.53
C GLY A 131 3.05 5.78 -16.81
N THR A 132 2.93 4.50 -17.13
CA THR A 132 2.22 3.98 -18.30
C THR A 132 1.25 2.86 -17.91
N MET A 133 0.37 2.44 -18.82
CA MET A 133 -0.58 1.34 -18.59
C MET A 133 0.14 0.00 -18.39
N GLU A 134 1.27 -0.20 -19.07
CA GLU A 134 2.11 -1.39 -18.94
C GLU A 134 2.67 -1.53 -17.51
N HIS A 135 2.97 -0.42 -16.84
CA HIS A 135 3.46 -0.46 -15.46
C HIS A 135 2.41 -1.08 -14.53
N PHE A 136 1.13 -0.77 -14.72
CA PHE A 136 0.04 -1.40 -13.94
C PHE A 136 -0.11 -2.88 -14.26
N ARG A 137 -0.06 -3.27 -15.57
CA ARG A 137 -0.05 -4.69 -15.94
C ARG A 137 1.09 -5.42 -15.26
N ASP A 138 2.30 -4.87 -15.33
CA ASP A 138 3.50 -5.50 -14.75
C ASP A 138 3.42 -5.60 -13.23
N ALA A 139 2.81 -4.63 -12.54
CA ALA A 139 2.55 -4.73 -11.09
C ALA A 139 1.65 -5.93 -10.74
N PHE A 140 0.63 -6.21 -11.56
CA PHE A 140 -0.27 -7.36 -11.34
C PHE A 140 0.35 -8.69 -11.79
N VAL A 141 1.01 -8.71 -12.96
CA VAL A 141 1.49 -9.97 -13.56
C VAL A 141 2.85 -10.39 -13.00
N LYS A 142 3.80 -9.45 -12.89
CA LYS A 142 5.16 -9.70 -12.39
C LYS A 142 5.24 -9.48 -10.88
N GLY A 143 4.69 -8.36 -10.41
CA GLY A 143 4.68 -7.99 -8.99
C GLY A 143 3.65 -8.74 -8.16
N LYS A 144 2.69 -9.43 -8.79
CA LYS A 144 1.60 -10.18 -8.13
C LYS A 144 0.77 -9.34 -7.15
N ALA A 145 0.75 -8.02 -7.31
CA ALA A 145 -0.03 -7.13 -6.48
C ALA A 145 -1.53 -7.35 -6.67
N ASP A 146 -2.32 -7.20 -5.60
CA ASP A 146 -3.79 -7.31 -5.63
C ASP A 146 -4.46 -6.02 -6.08
N ALA A 147 -3.78 -4.89 -5.86
CA ALA A 147 -4.23 -3.57 -6.30
C ALA A 147 -3.04 -2.66 -6.63
N ALA A 148 -3.31 -1.57 -7.35
CA ALA A 148 -2.31 -0.56 -7.64
C ALA A 148 -2.87 0.85 -7.40
N LEU A 149 -2.07 1.68 -6.73
CA LEU A 149 -2.36 3.07 -6.43
C LEU A 149 -1.45 3.97 -7.27
N ALA A 150 -2.03 5.00 -7.86
CA ALA A 150 -1.29 6.07 -8.50
C ALA A 150 -1.97 7.43 -8.25
N ALA A 151 -1.17 8.48 -8.18
CA ALA A 151 -1.66 9.84 -7.96
C ALA A 151 -1.59 10.68 -9.24
N SER A 152 -0.40 11.09 -9.64
CA SER A 152 -0.20 12.10 -10.69
C SER A 152 -0.80 11.72 -12.04
N VAL A 153 -0.60 10.48 -12.49
CA VAL A 153 -1.08 10.02 -13.79
C VAL A 153 -2.61 10.06 -13.92
N PHE A 154 -3.34 9.89 -12.81
CA PHE A 154 -4.80 10.04 -12.78
C PHE A 154 -5.22 11.49 -12.52
N HIS A 155 -4.56 12.16 -11.57
CA HIS A 155 -4.89 13.53 -11.20
C HIS A 155 -4.73 14.51 -12.37
N PHE A 156 -3.66 14.36 -13.15
CA PHE A 156 -3.41 15.21 -14.32
C PHE A 156 -4.03 14.66 -15.62
N GLY A 157 -4.80 13.59 -15.56
CA GLY A 157 -5.50 13.03 -16.70
C GLY A 157 -4.58 12.38 -17.75
N GLU A 158 -3.36 12.01 -17.38
CA GLU A 158 -2.41 11.33 -18.29
C GLU A 158 -2.92 9.93 -18.66
N ILE A 159 -3.60 9.25 -17.74
CA ILE A 159 -4.25 7.97 -17.94
C ILE A 159 -5.69 8.06 -17.46
N ALA A 160 -6.65 7.75 -18.33
CA ALA A 160 -8.04 7.62 -17.96
C ALA A 160 -8.29 6.24 -17.32
N ILE A 161 -8.90 6.20 -16.13
CA ILE A 161 -9.15 4.94 -15.39
C ILE A 161 -9.96 3.93 -16.23
N PRO A 162 -11.02 4.29 -16.97
CA PRO A 162 -11.72 3.35 -17.84
C PRO A 162 -10.81 2.73 -18.92
N ALA A 163 -10.00 3.55 -19.60
CA ALA A 163 -9.07 3.08 -20.61
C ALA A 163 -8.01 2.12 -20.04
N LEU A 164 -7.47 2.43 -18.84
CA LEU A 164 -6.56 1.53 -18.13
C LEU A 164 -7.23 0.18 -17.84
N LYS A 165 -8.47 0.18 -17.37
CA LYS A 165 -9.20 -1.05 -17.08
C LYS A 165 -9.47 -1.88 -18.32
N ASP A 166 -9.80 -1.25 -19.44
CA ASP A 166 -10.00 -1.94 -20.72
C ASP A 166 -8.69 -2.56 -21.23
N TYR A 167 -7.58 -1.81 -21.14
CA TYR A 167 -6.24 -2.32 -21.42
C TYR A 167 -5.88 -3.54 -20.55
N LEU A 168 -6.05 -3.44 -19.23
CA LEU A 168 -5.74 -4.52 -18.30
C LEU A 168 -6.56 -5.78 -18.58
N LYS A 169 -7.86 -5.64 -18.92
CA LYS A 169 -8.70 -6.77 -19.36
C LYS A 169 -8.19 -7.42 -20.64
N ALA A 170 -7.77 -6.62 -21.64
CA ALA A 170 -7.20 -7.13 -22.88
C ALA A 170 -5.90 -7.91 -22.64
N GLU A 171 -5.11 -7.50 -21.64
CA GLU A 171 -3.90 -8.20 -21.18
C GLU A 171 -4.17 -9.39 -20.26
N GLY A 172 -5.44 -9.77 -20.04
CA GLY A 172 -5.82 -10.93 -19.22
C GLY A 172 -5.82 -10.67 -17.71
N VAL A 173 -5.68 -9.43 -17.26
CA VAL A 173 -5.77 -9.06 -15.85
C VAL A 173 -7.23 -8.89 -15.44
N ASN A 174 -7.65 -9.60 -14.40
CA ASN A 174 -9.02 -9.49 -13.89
C ASN A 174 -9.19 -8.20 -13.10
N VAL A 175 -9.93 -7.24 -13.66
CA VAL A 175 -10.23 -5.96 -13.01
C VAL A 175 -11.72 -5.72 -12.93
N ARG A 176 -12.17 -5.07 -11.86
CA ARG A 176 -13.56 -4.69 -11.69
C ARG A 176 -14.03 -3.76 -12.82
N SER A 177 -15.14 -4.10 -13.46
CA SER A 177 -15.81 -3.24 -14.45
C SER A 177 -16.25 -1.92 -13.82
N VAL A 178 -16.27 -0.86 -14.63
CA VAL A 178 -16.83 0.46 -14.24
C VAL A 178 -18.32 0.45 -14.54
#